data_ea6f255c03e510c55f2df360ac439a48
#
_entry.id   ea6f255c03e510c55f2df360ac439a48
#
_cell.length_a   1.000
_cell.length_b   1.000
_cell.length_c   1.000
_cell.angle_alpha   90.00
_cell.angle_beta   90.00
_cell.angle_gamma   90.00
#
_symmetry.space_group_name_H-M   'P 1'
#
loop_
_entity.id
_entity.type
_entity.pdbx_description
1 polymer ?
#
loop_
_entity_poly.entity_id
_entity_poly.type
_entity_poly.pdbx_seq_one_letter_code
_entity_poly.pdbx_strand_id
1 'polypeptide(L)'
;MVLEKVAFLYATFPRSTETFVRRELRALWDSGLQPQAFSLWGGANLWNGIEVKLFPKHKLFTLFFWLPYWAFTRPKEFGQTLKFLCNKTCPNLQNFNETFLGLGFALVEANNFQKKNYSLVHGVWATMPATAAFAIHKLVGIPFSMGAHAYDLFRKGGDWLLPMKLESASFVRTSSKSSASRLTQLGVPENKIKLIRRGLEAFSTRNSFELYYPRKLKLIAIGRLVPKKGYFHMLRIALELFRDQVPFELKIIGGGALEKRIQAEILRFGLQENVFLLGAKKEEEVRKFLLLADAFLFTGIIDAQGDRDGIPNVIPEAMDAGCLVISSKNAGASEAFTDRVSGFSMDPETPMEWVDLLKDFLVNPGNFEKIRKNASKHARKNFDIKRTASSLIRSIQKAIENVTS
;
A
#
# COMPACT_ATOMS: atom_id res chain seq x y z
N MET A 1 -25.88 0.99 -21.68
CA MET A 1 -25.44 0.66 -20.32
C MET A 1 -25.27 1.96 -19.57
N VAL A 2 -26.07 2.23 -18.56
CA VAL A 2 -25.93 3.45 -17.74
C VAL A 2 -24.54 3.36 -17.09
N LEU A 3 -23.67 4.35 -17.34
CA LEU A 3 -22.36 4.45 -16.70
C LEU A 3 -22.59 4.56 -15.18
N GLU A 4 -22.28 3.52 -14.44
CA GLU A 4 -22.41 3.47 -12.99
C GLU A 4 -21.52 4.53 -12.35
N LYS A 5 -22.12 5.39 -11.55
CA LYS A 5 -21.41 6.50 -10.92
C LYS A 5 -20.78 6.05 -9.62
N VAL A 6 -19.49 5.82 -9.63
CA VAL A 6 -18.72 5.35 -8.47
C VAL A 6 -17.87 6.47 -7.89
N ALA A 7 -17.85 6.61 -6.57
CA ALA A 7 -16.99 7.55 -5.87
C ALA A 7 -15.83 6.84 -5.18
N PHE A 8 -14.61 7.33 -5.36
CA PHE A 8 -13.42 6.87 -4.64
C PHE A 8 -12.98 7.92 -3.64
N LEU A 9 -12.94 7.55 -2.37
CA LEU A 9 -12.56 8.43 -1.26
C LEU A 9 -11.11 8.16 -0.86
N TYR A 10 -10.30 9.20 -0.85
CA TYR A 10 -8.90 9.20 -0.43
C TYR A 10 -8.72 10.09 0.80
N ALA A 11 -7.80 9.72 1.70
CA ALA A 11 -7.43 10.61 2.80
C ALA A 11 -6.80 11.89 2.26
N THR A 12 -5.78 11.75 1.41
CA THR A 12 -5.12 12.83 0.66
C THR A 12 -4.74 12.31 -0.71
N PHE A 13 -5.10 13.01 -1.78
CA PHE A 13 -4.76 12.61 -3.15
C PHE A 13 -4.49 13.83 -4.04
N PRO A 14 -3.48 13.79 -4.91
CA PRO A 14 -2.44 12.76 -5.01
C PRO A 14 -1.36 12.89 -3.90
N ARG A 15 -0.73 11.77 -3.54
CA ARG A 15 0.46 11.74 -2.69
C ARG A 15 1.65 11.17 -3.45
N SER A 16 2.81 11.81 -3.36
CA SER A 16 4.04 11.37 -4.05
C SER A 16 4.49 9.97 -3.60
N THR A 17 4.29 9.63 -2.33
CA THR A 17 4.67 8.34 -1.73
C THR A 17 3.70 7.19 -2.02
N GLU A 18 2.53 7.46 -2.63
CA GLU A 18 1.49 6.49 -2.91
C GLU A 18 1.32 6.29 -4.43
N THR A 19 2.42 6.00 -5.13
CA THR A 19 2.47 5.80 -6.59
C THR A 19 1.48 4.75 -7.07
N PHE A 20 1.36 3.65 -6.32
CA PHE A 20 0.45 2.54 -6.62
C PHE A 20 -1.04 2.95 -6.59
N VAL A 21 -1.44 3.88 -5.71
CA VAL A 21 -2.81 4.41 -5.65
C VAL A 21 -3.11 5.24 -6.89
N ARG A 22 -2.14 6.04 -7.31
CA ARG A 22 -2.25 6.85 -8.53
C ARG A 22 -2.35 5.99 -9.79
N ARG A 23 -1.48 4.98 -9.92
CA ARG A 23 -1.51 4.02 -11.03
C ARG A 23 -2.85 3.28 -11.10
N GLU A 24 -3.39 2.88 -9.94
CA GLU A 24 -4.67 2.18 -9.87
C GLU A 24 -5.83 3.06 -10.35
N LEU A 25 -5.91 4.32 -9.89
CA LEU A 25 -6.94 5.25 -10.36
C LEU A 25 -6.84 5.43 -11.88
N ARG A 26 -5.64 5.61 -12.43
CA ARG A 26 -5.42 5.74 -13.88
C ARG A 26 -5.86 4.49 -14.62
N ALA A 27 -5.50 3.31 -14.14
CA ALA A 27 -5.88 2.05 -14.78
C ALA A 27 -7.39 1.80 -14.76
N LEU A 28 -8.09 2.18 -13.68
CA LEU A 28 -9.55 2.12 -13.62
C LEU A 28 -10.17 3.07 -14.65
N TRP A 29 -9.63 4.29 -14.74
CA TRP A 29 -10.08 5.30 -15.70
C TRP A 29 -9.91 4.84 -17.15
N ASP A 30 -8.73 4.33 -17.49
CA ASP A 30 -8.41 3.80 -18.82
C ASP A 30 -9.20 2.51 -19.15
N SER A 31 -9.67 1.78 -18.12
CA SER A 31 -10.53 0.60 -18.25
C SER A 31 -12.04 0.91 -18.31
N GLY A 32 -12.42 2.20 -18.33
CA GLY A 32 -13.78 2.67 -18.55
C GLY A 32 -14.64 2.88 -17.28
N LEU A 33 -14.15 2.57 -16.07
CA LEU A 33 -14.94 2.82 -14.85
C LEU A 33 -15.05 4.33 -14.54
N GLN A 34 -14.02 5.12 -14.75
CA GLN A 34 -13.95 6.57 -14.52
C GLN A 34 -14.53 7.03 -13.18
N PRO A 35 -14.03 6.53 -12.04
CA PRO A 35 -14.56 6.90 -10.74
C PRO A 35 -14.30 8.37 -10.44
N GLN A 36 -15.28 9.04 -9.79
CA GLN A 36 -15.05 10.39 -9.25
C GLN A 36 -14.15 10.30 -8.02
N ALA A 37 -12.97 10.89 -8.10
CA ALA A 37 -12.03 10.96 -6.99
C ALA A 37 -12.39 12.09 -6.01
N PHE A 38 -12.37 11.79 -4.71
CA PHE A 38 -12.54 12.76 -3.62
C PHE A 38 -11.33 12.70 -2.71
N SER A 39 -10.73 13.83 -2.39
CA SER A 39 -9.68 13.95 -1.38
C SER A 39 -10.22 14.66 -0.13
N LEU A 40 -10.23 13.96 1.01
CA LEU A 40 -10.86 14.42 2.23
C LEU A 40 -9.99 15.43 2.98
N TRP A 41 -8.66 15.34 2.83
CA TRP A 41 -7.72 16.18 3.59
C TRP A 41 -6.57 16.72 2.73
N GLY A 42 -6.86 17.69 1.89
CA GLY A 42 -5.85 18.32 1.03
C GLY A 42 -5.58 17.55 -0.27
N GLY A 43 -4.44 17.76 -0.88
CA GLY A 43 -4.09 17.21 -2.20
C GLY A 43 -4.18 18.27 -3.31
N ALA A 44 -4.42 17.83 -4.54
CA ALA A 44 -4.61 18.71 -5.71
C ALA A 44 -5.96 18.43 -6.37
N ASN A 45 -6.57 19.47 -6.95
CA ASN A 45 -7.87 19.37 -7.62
C ASN A 45 -7.80 18.74 -9.02
N LEU A 46 -6.61 18.56 -9.56
CA LEU A 46 -6.36 17.94 -10.87
C LEU A 46 -5.13 17.03 -10.78
N TRP A 47 -5.22 15.82 -11.34
CA TRP A 47 -4.11 14.91 -11.49
C TRP A 47 -4.18 14.16 -12.81
N ASN A 48 -3.17 14.37 -13.70
CA ASN A 48 -3.08 13.75 -15.03
C ASN A 48 -4.39 13.80 -15.83
N GLY A 49 -5.06 14.96 -15.83
CA GLY A 49 -6.34 15.15 -16.51
C GLY A 49 -7.58 14.62 -15.77
N ILE A 50 -7.40 13.98 -14.61
CA ILE A 50 -8.51 13.50 -13.77
C ILE A 50 -8.85 14.55 -12.72
N GLU A 51 -10.11 15.01 -12.70
CA GLU A 51 -10.62 15.91 -11.68
C GLU A 51 -10.69 15.21 -10.31
N VAL A 52 -10.16 15.89 -9.28
CA VAL A 52 -10.22 15.45 -7.89
C VAL A 52 -11.01 16.47 -7.08
N LYS A 53 -12.09 16.04 -6.48
CA LYS A 53 -12.90 16.89 -5.61
C LYS A 53 -12.26 16.99 -4.24
N LEU A 54 -11.70 18.16 -3.96
CA LEU A 54 -11.17 18.47 -2.64
C LEU A 54 -12.30 18.85 -1.69
N PHE A 55 -12.28 18.28 -0.48
CA PHE A 55 -13.19 18.69 0.57
C PHE A 55 -12.67 19.96 1.27
N PRO A 56 -13.38 21.09 1.16
CA PRO A 56 -12.97 22.33 1.82
C PRO A 56 -13.16 22.20 3.34
N LYS A 57 -12.06 22.31 4.09
CA LYS A 57 -12.06 22.12 5.57
C LYS A 57 -13.04 23.03 6.31
N HIS A 58 -13.26 24.26 5.82
CA HIS A 58 -14.22 25.18 6.40
C HIS A 58 -15.67 24.67 6.37
N LYS A 59 -16.01 23.74 5.47
CA LYS A 59 -17.32 23.08 5.51
C LYS A 59 -17.57 22.30 6.79
N LEU A 60 -16.55 21.92 7.54
CA LEU A 60 -16.73 21.27 8.85
C LEU A 60 -17.43 22.21 9.86
N PHE A 61 -17.33 23.53 9.71
CA PHE A 61 -18.12 24.45 10.53
C PHE A 61 -19.63 24.31 10.29
N THR A 62 -20.05 23.84 9.10
CA THR A 62 -21.47 23.61 8.82
C THR A 62 -22.03 22.37 9.57
N LEU A 63 -21.20 21.60 10.28
CA LEU A 63 -21.66 20.52 11.16
C LEU A 63 -22.64 21.02 12.22
N PHE A 64 -22.53 22.30 12.62
CA PHE A 64 -23.52 22.93 13.49
C PHE A 64 -24.97 22.83 12.95
N PHE A 65 -25.14 22.86 11.62
CA PHE A 65 -26.45 22.66 10.97
C PHE A 65 -26.72 21.20 10.64
N TRP A 66 -25.69 20.45 10.21
CA TRP A 66 -25.85 19.07 9.75
C TRP A 66 -26.12 18.08 10.88
N LEU A 67 -25.57 18.29 12.08
CA LEU A 67 -25.83 17.43 13.24
C LEU A 67 -27.31 17.42 13.62
N PRO A 68 -27.96 18.58 13.91
CA PRO A 68 -29.40 18.60 14.19
C PRO A 68 -30.22 18.13 12.98
N TYR A 69 -29.86 18.51 11.75
CA TYR A 69 -30.56 18.05 10.56
C TYR A 69 -30.66 16.50 10.52
N TRP A 70 -29.55 15.78 10.70
CA TRP A 70 -29.57 14.32 10.69
C TRP A 70 -30.27 13.73 11.92
N ALA A 71 -30.13 14.35 13.08
CA ALA A 71 -30.81 13.93 14.30
C ALA A 71 -32.34 14.02 14.18
N PHE A 72 -32.85 15.01 13.44
CA PHE A 72 -34.31 15.18 13.26
C PHE A 72 -34.85 14.43 12.02
N THR A 73 -34.12 14.43 10.90
CA THR A 73 -34.63 13.85 9.66
C THR A 73 -34.42 12.33 9.56
N ARG A 74 -33.34 11.81 10.16
CA ARG A 74 -32.97 10.37 10.14
C ARG A 74 -32.39 9.93 11.49
N PRO A 75 -33.17 10.01 12.59
CA PRO A 75 -32.66 9.76 13.94
C PRO A 75 -32.10 8.35 14.14
N LYS A 76 -32.71 7.34 13.52
CA LYS A 76 -32.28 5.94 13.60
C LYS A 76 -30.92 5.74 12.93
N GLU A 77 -30.78 6.19 11.71
CA GLU A 77 -29.56 6.08 10.88
C GLU A 77 -28.42 6.90 11.48
N PHE A 78 -28.72 8.11 11.95
CA PHE A 78 -27.78 8.96 12.65
C PHE A 78 -27.29 8.32 13.96
N GLY A 79 -28.23 7.80 14.78
CA GLY A 79 -27.90 7.08 16.02
C GLY A 79 -27.04 5.85 15.78
N GLN A 80 -27.33 5.07 14.73
CA GLN A 80 -26.51 3.92 14.35
C GLN A 80 -25.11 4.34 13.91
N THR A 81 -24.98 5.48 13.22
CA THR A 81 -23.69 6.01 12.78
C THR A 81 -22.80 6.41 13.99
N LEU A 82 -23.40 6.88 15.08
CA LEU A 82 -22.68 7.34 16.28
C LEU A 82 -22.63 6.31 17.43
N LYS A 83 -23.28 5.17 17.30
CA LYS A 83 -23.38 4.14 18.36
C LYS A 83 -22.03 3.71 18.96
N PHE A 84 -20.95 3.78 18.17
CA PHE A 84 -19.60 3.43 18.62
C PHE A 84 -19.08 4.33 19.76
N LEU A 85 -19.52 5.59 19.81
CA LEU A 85 -19.10 6.53 20.86
C LEU A 85 -19.49 6.06 22.25
N CYS A 86 -20.57 5.27 22.37
CA CYS A 86 -21.06 4.74 23.64
C CYS A 86 -20.32 3.45 24.06
N ASN A 87 -19.74 2.71 23.15
CA ASN A 87 -19.32 1.32 23.35
C ASN A 87 -17.81 1.06 23.28
N LYS A 88 -17.01 2.03 22.87
CA LYS A 88 -15.57 1.81 22.68
C LYS A 88 -14.74 3.05 23.00
N THR A 89 -13.63 2.83 23.72
CA THR A 89 -12.61 3.87 23.93
C THR A 89 -11.81 4.11 22.66
N CYS A 90 -11.51 5.37 22.37
CA CYS A 90 -10.68 5.72 21.21
C CYS A 90 -9.24 5.22 21.42
N PRO A 91 -8.66 4.46 20.47
CA PRO A 91 -7.33 3.87 20.64
C PRO A 91 -6.20 4.90 20.79
N ASN A 92 -6.27 6.00 20.04
CA ASN A 92 -5.27 7.07 20.08
C ASN A 92 -5.78 8.32 19.33
N LEU A 93 -5.05 9.44 19.47
CA LEU A 93 -5.40 10.72 18.84
C LEU A 93 -5.48 10.66 17.31
N GLN A 94 -4.65 9.86 16.66
CA GLN A 94 -4.71 9.69 15.20
C GLN A 94 -6.04 9.04 14.79
N ASN A 95 -6.46 7.96 15.46
CA ASN A 95 -7.75 7.31 15.22
C ASN A 95 -8.93 8.24 15.47
N PHE A 96 -8.84 9.06 16.53
CA PHE A 96 -9.83 10.09 16.82
C PHE A 96 -9.96 11.05 15.62
N ASN A 97 -8.87 11.66 15.19
CA ASN A 97 -8.87 12.63 14.10
C ASN A 97 -9.36 12.01 12.78
N GLU A 98 -8.86 10.83 12.40
CA GLU A 98 -9.26 10.14 11.18
C GLU A 98 -10.75 9.77 11.20
N THR A 99 -11.27 9.33 12.34
CA THR A 99 -12.68 8.97 12.50
C THR A 99 -13.58 10.20 12.39
N PHE A 100 -13.29 11.26 13.15
CA PHE A 100 -14.14 12.46 13.15
C PHE A 100 -14.06 13.24 11.84
N LEU A 101 -12.92 13.27 11.16
CA LEU A 101 -12.83 13.86 9.83
C LEU A 101 -13.64 13.07 8.80
N GLY A 102 -13.59 11.73 8.85
CA GLY A 102 -14.40 10.89 7.98
C GLY A 102 -15.91 11.05 8.22
N LEU A 103 -16.32 11.06 9.50
CA LEU A 103 -17.72 11.32 9.86
C LEU A 103 -18.15 12.74 9.46
N GLY A 104 -17.33 13.75 9.74
CA GLY A 104 -17.62 15.14 9.37
C GLY A 104 -17.84 15.31 7.87
N PHE A 105 -16.97 14.71 7.05
CA PHE A 105 -17.16 14.66 5.61
C PHE A 105 -18.52 14.04 5.23
N ALA A 106 -18.84 12.89 5.79
CA ALA A 106 -20.08 12.17 5.48
C ALA A 106 -21.32 12.97 5.88
N LEU A 107 -21.34 13.53 7.08
CA LEU A 107 -22.46 14.34 7.57
C LEU A 107 -22.73 15.55 6.67
N VAL A 108 -21.68 16.17 6.13
CA VAL A 108 -21.80 17.32 5.24
C VAL A 108 -22.21 16.94 3.81
N GLU A 109 -21.66 15.83 3.29
CA GLU A 109 -21.77 15.53 1.86
C GLU A 109 -22.77 14.38 1.53
N ALA A 110 -23.29 13.61 2.50
CA ALA A 110 -24.13 12.45 2.22
C ALA A 110 -25.36 12.77 1.35
N ASN A 111 -26.04 13.88 1.60
CA ASN A 111 -27.16 14.33 0.77
C ASN A 111 -26.73 14.65 -0.67
N ASN A 112 -25.53 15.20 -0.87
CA ASN A 112 -24.98 15.46 -2.20
C ASN A 112 -24.68 14.15 -2.95
N PHE A 113 -24.18 13.13 -2.24
CA PHE A 113 -23.96 11.80 -2.81
C PHE A 113 -25.27 11.16 -3.26
N GLN A 114 -26.32 11.25 -2.43
CA GLN A 114 -27.65 10.74 -2.76
C GLN A 114 -28.23 11.48 -3.97
N LYS A 115 -28.25 12.83 -3.97
CA LYS A 115 -28.77 13.65 -5.07
C LYS A 115 -28.04 13.40 -6.40
N LYS A 116 -26.75 13.08 -6.35
CA LYS A 116 -25.93 12.77 -7.54
C LYS A 116 -26.04 11.32 -7.99
N ASN A 117 -26.83 10.49 -7.31
CA ASN A 117 -27.08 9.09 -7.63
C ASN A 117 -25.77 8.28 -7.76
N TYR A 118 -24.88 8.34 -6.75
CA TYR A 118 -23.75 7.44 -6.70
C TYR A 118 -24.24 6.02 -6.42
N SER A 119 -23.79 5.06 -7.26
CA SER A 119 -24.14 3.64 -7.14
C SER A 119 -23.31 2.92 -6.09
N LEU A 120 -22.09 3.39 -5.83
CA LEU A 120 -21.19 2.83 -4.81
C LEU A 120 -20.15 3.87 -4.37
N VAL A 121 -19.77 3.81 -3.09
CA VAL A 121 -18.65 4.59 -2.52
C VAL A 121 -17.53 3.64 -2.11
N HIS A 122 -16.32 3.84 -2.63
CA HIS A 122 -15.13 3.05 -2.26
C HIS A 122 -14.17 3.86 -1.38
N GLY A 123 -13.97 3.44 -0.13
CA GLY A 123 -12.91 3.97 0.74
C GLY A 123 -11.58 3.28 0.45
N VAL A 124 -10.60 3.99 -0.12
CA VAL A 124 -9.34 3.39 -0.58
C VAL A 124 -8.50 2.78 0.56
N TRP A 125 -8.68 3.30 1.79
CA TRP A 125 -8.07 2.79 3.03
C TRP A 125 -9.15 2.56 4.08
N ALA A 126 -8.95 1.57 4.96
CA ALA A 126 -9.91 1.25 6.04
C ALA A 126 -10.01 2.33 7.14
N THR A 127 -9.20 3.39 7.10
CA THR A 127 -9.20 4.53 8.02
C THR A 127 -10.25 5.59 7.62
N MET A 128 -9.90 6.87 7.66
CA MET A 128 -10.78 8.02 7.36
C MET A 128 -11.64 7.84 6.09
N PRO A 129 -11.10 7.38 4.93
CA PRO A 129 -11.91 7.20 3.73
C PRO A 129 -13.03 6.17 3.88
N ALA A 130 -12.73 5.01 4.51
CA ALA A 130 -13.74 3.99 4.75
C ALA A 130 -14.73 4.41 5.85
N THR A 131 -14.31 5.22 6.82
CA THR A 131 -15.23 5.81 7.81
C THR A 131 -16.23 6.74 7.15
N ALA A 132 -15.78 7.58 6.20
CA ALA A 132 -16.66 8.42 5.42
C ALA A 132 -17.64 7.61 4.55
N ALA A 133 -17.15 6.58 3.85
CA ALA A 133 -17.97 5.69 3.03
C ALA A 133 -19.03 4.93 3.86
N PHE A 134 -18.62 4.40 5.02
CA PHE A 134 -19.50 3.74 5.99
C PHE A 134 -20.61 4.69 6.50
N ALA A 135 -20.25 5.90 6.89
CA ALA A 135 -21.24 6.87 7.38
C ALA A 135 -22.21 7.32 6.29
N ILE A 136 -21.75 7.53 5.04
CA ILE A 136 -22.62 7.79 3.88
C ILE A 136 -23.58 6.61 3.69
N HIS A 137 -23.09 5.37 3.74
CA HIS A 137 -23.94 4.18 3.67
C HIS A 137 -25.02 4.16 4.76
N LYS A 138 -24.66 4.42 6.01
CA LYS A 138 -25.63 4.45 7.12
C LYS A 138 -26.66 5.55 6.97
N LEU A 139 -26.26 6.75 6.54
CA LEU A 139 -27.13 7.91 6.44
C LEU A 139 -28.09 7.85 5.24
N VAL A 140 -27.63 7.39 4.08
CA VAL A 140 -28.39 7.51 2.82
C VAL A 140 -28.52 6.20 2.02
N GLY A 141 -28.03 5.07 2.56
CA GLY A 141 -28.23 3.74 1.98
C GLY A 141 -27.33 3.39 0.80
N ILE A 142 -26.45 4.27 0.33
CA ILE A 142 -25.55 3.99 -0.78
C ILE A 142 -24.58 2.86 -0.38
N PRO A 143 -24.47 1.74 -1.15
CA PRO A 143 -23.55 0.66 -0.84
C PRO A 143 -22.10 1.16 -0.82
N PHE A 144 -21.27 0.55 0.03
CA PHE A 144 -19.87 0.90 0.07
C PHE A 144 -18.95 -0.31 0.10
N SER A 145 -17.73 -0.10 -0.35
CA SER A 145 -16.62 -1.05 -0.25
C SER A 145 -15.38 -0.35 0.28
N MET A 146 -14.40 -1.10 0.72
CA MET A 146 -13.18 -0.50 1.25
C MET A 146 -11.92 -1.33 0.98
N GLY A 147 -10.76 -0.65 0.97
CA GLY A 147 -9.45 -1.25 1.01
C GLY A 147 -8.95 -1.41 2.44
N ALA A 148 -8.36 -2.58 2.77
CA ALA A 148 -7.74 -2.87 4.06
C ALA A 148 -6.47 -3.70 3.85
N HIS A 149 -5.28 -3.18 4.23
CA HIS A 149 -4.05 -3.73 3.66
C HIS A 149 -2.90 -3.96 4.65
N ALA A 150 -2.61 -3.03 5.55
CA ALA A 150 -1.40 -3.04 6.36
C ALA A 150 -1.66 -2.47 7.76
N TYR A 151 -1.22 -1.24 8.05
CA TYR A 151 -1.35 -0.62 9.37
C TYR A 151 -2.81 -0.54 9.86
N ASP A 152 -3.73 -0.39 8.94
CA ASP A 152 -5.18 -0.38 9.17
C ASP A 152 -5.73 -1.72 9.71
N LEU A 153 -5.00 -2.83 9.54
CA LEU A 153 -5.35 -4.16 10.03
C LEU A 153 -4.47 -4.68 11.17
N PHE A 154 -3.19 -4.29 11.17
CA PHE A 154 -2.18 -4.93 12.03
C PHE A 154 -1.69 -4.06 13.18
N ARG A 155 -1.79 -2.73 13.08
CA ARG A 155 -1.35 -1.82 14.14
C ARG A 155 -2.11 -2.07 15.43
N LYS A 156 -1.42 -2.05 16.58
CA LYS A 156 -2.05 -2.13 17.90
C LYS A 156 -3.12 -1.04 18.06
N GLY A 157 -4.28 -1.44 18.55
CA GLY A 157 -5.46 -0.58 18.62
C GLY A 157 -6.28 -0.51 17.33
N GLY A 158 -5.70 -0.87 16.20
CA GLY A 158 -6.40 -0.90 14.89
C GLY A 158 -7.06 0.44 14.53
N ASP A 159 -8.09 0.38 13.71
CA ASP A 159 -9.00 1.48 13.46
C ASP A 159 -10.23 1.38 14.40
N TRP A 160 -10.64 2.49 14.98
CA TRP A 160 -11.71 2.53 16.00
C TRP A 160 -13.03 1.90 15.54
N LEU A 161 -13.40 2.13 14.27
CA LEU A 161 -14.66 1.64 13.68
C LEU A 161 -14.47 0.39 12.81
N LEU A 162 -13.30 -0.22 12.79
CA LEU A 162 -12.98 -1.30 11.86
C LEU A 162 -14.03 -2.44 11.86
N PRO A 163 -14.46 -3.00 13.01
CA PRO A 163 -15.45 -4.09 13.01
C PRO A 163 -16.77 -3.70 12.34
N MET A 164 -17.30 -2.51 12.63
CA MET A 164 -18.56 -2.03 12.07
C MET A 164 -18.46 -1.80 10.56
N LYS A 165 -17.33 -1.30 10.09
CA LYS A 165 -17.05 -1.11 8.66
C LYS A 165 -16.94 -2.45 7.94
N LEU A 166 -16.23 -3.43 8.52
CA LEU A 166 -16.08 -4.78 7.96
C LEU A 166 -17.41 -5.50 7.82
N GLU A 167 -18.26 -5.43 8.84
CA GLU A 167 -19.60 -6.00 8.84
C GLU A 167 -20.48 -5.43 7.74
N SER A 168 -20.50 -4.09 7.60
CA SER A 168 -21.41 -3.36 6.73
C SER A 168 -20.94 -3.26 5.27
N ALA A 169 -19.64 -3.43 4.98
CA ALA A 169 -19.12 -3.32 3.64
C ALA A 169 -19.65 -4.39 2.69
N SER A 170 -19.97 -4.02 1.45
CA SER A 170 -20.33 -4.96 0.38
C SER A 170 -19.18 -5.91 0.05
N PHE A 171 -17.96 -5.39 0.03
CA PHE A 171 -16.73 -6.18 -0.02
C PHE A 171 -15.55 -5.42 0.59
N VAL A 172 -14.53 -6.18 1.00
CA VAL A 172 -13.26 -5.65 1.51
C VAL A 172 -12.14 -6.11 0.59
N ARG A 173 -11.45 -5.16 -0.02
CA ARG A 173 -10.28 -5.45 -0.85
C ARG A 173 -9.03 -5.52 -0.01
N THR A 174 -8.17 -6.50 -0.28
CA THR A 174 -6.82 -6.57 0.29
C THR A 174 -5.80 -6.98 -0.77
N SER A 175 -4.51 -6.77 -0.51
CA SER A 175 -3.45 -7.01 -1.50
C SER A 175 -2.53 -8.19 -1.17
N SER A 176 -2.65 -8.79 0.02
CA SER A 176 -1.83 -9.92 0.46
C SER A 176 -2.68 -11.02 1.11
N LYS A 177 -2.20 -12.26 1.06
CA LYS A 177 -2.85 -13.39 1.73
C LYS A 177 -2.84 -13.23 3.25
N SER A 178 -1.74 -12.69 3.81
CA SER A 178 -1.64 -12.41 5.24
C SER A 178 -2.72 -11.42 5.70
N SER A 179 -2.99 -10.38 4.92
CA SER A 179 -4.09 -9.45 5.21
C SER A 179 -5.46 -10.09 5.00
N ALA A 180 -5.63 -10.97 3.99
CA ALA A 180 -6.87 -11.73 3.81
C ALA A 180 -7.15 -12.65 5.00
N SER A 181 -6.15 -13.41 5.47
CA SER A 181 -6.26 -14.25 6.67
C SER A 181 -6.60 -13.42 7.91
N ARG A 182 -6.02 -12.21 8.04
CA ARG A 182 -6.37 -11.32 9.15
C ARG A 182 -7.83 -10.86 9.09
N LEU A 183 -8.35 -10.57 7.90
CA LEU A 183 -9.78 -10.22 7.71
C LEU A 183 -10.69 -11.39 8.10
N THR A 184 -10.34 -12.62 7.72
CA THR A 184 -11.07 -13.82 8.14
C THR A 184 -11.07 -13.98 9.66
N GLN A 185 -9.91 -13.78 10.33
CA GLN A 185 -9.82 -13.78 11.80
C GLN A 185 -10.65 -12.68 12.47
N LEU A 186 -10.89 -11.56 11.77
CA LEU A 186 -11.78 -10.48 12.23
C LEU A 186 -13.26 -10.74 11.92
N GLY A 187 -13.61 -11.94 11.42
CA GLY A 187 -14.98 -12.37 11.16
C GLY A 187 -15.54 -11.94 9.80
N VAL A 188 -14.72 -11.46 8.87
CA VAL A 188 -15.19 -11.12 7.52
C VAL A 188 -15.43 -12.40 6.73
N PRO A 189 -16.66 -12.63 6.17
CA PRO A 189 -16.93 -13.76 5.32
C PRO A 189 -16.03 -13.80 4.08
N GLU A 190 -15.55 -14.98 3.70
CA GLU A 190 -14.61 -15.13 2.57
C GLU A 190 -15.15 -14.57 1.26
N ASN A 191 -16.45 -14.71 0.99
CA ASN A 191 -17.09 -14.18 -0.21
C ASN A 191 -17.03 -12.64 -0.29
N LYS A 192 -16.90 -11.92 0.84
CA LYS A 192 -16.69 -10.48 0.91
C LYS A 192 -15.22 -10.08 0.78
N ILE A 193 -14.25 -10.98 1.01
CA ILE A 193 -12.82 -10.68 0.90
C ILE A 193 -12.39 -10.78 -0.57
N LYS A 194 -11.84 -9.69 -1.11
CA LYS A 194 -11.31 -9.64 -2.48
C LYS A 194 -9.79 -9.45 -2.44
N LEU A 195 -9.07 -10.55 -2.70
CA LEU A 195 -7.62 -10.51 -2.82
C LEU A 195 -7.25 -9.97 -4.20
N ILE A 196 -7.00 -8.67 -4.28
CA ILE A 196 -6.63 -7.95 -5.51
C ILE A 196 -5.31 -7.24 -5.25
N ARG A 197 -4.23 -7.74 -5.83
CA ARG A 197 -2.88 -7.20 -5.67
C ARG A 197 -2.76 -5.80 -6.25
N ARG A 198 -1.74 -5.05 -5.82
CA ARG A 198 -1.42 -3.75 -6.43
C ARG A 198 -0.74 -4.00 -7.77
N GLY A 199 -1.26 -3.38 -8.82
CA GLY A 199 -0.75 -3.56 -10.16
C GLY A 199 0.47 -2.69 -10.48
N LEU A 200 1.27 -3.16 -11.42
CA LEU A 200 2.39 -2.45 -12.04
C LEU A 200 2.06 -2.14 -13.49
N GLU A 201 2.53 -1.00 -13.97
CA GLU A 201 2.60 -0.72 -15.39
C GLU A 201 3.73 -1.57 -16.00
N ALA A 202 3.59 -1.95 -17.29
CA ALA A 202 4.63 -2.67 -17.98
C ALA A 202 5.91 -1.84 -18.04
N PHE A 203 7.00 -2.39 -17.52
CA PHE A 203 8.33 -1.78 -17.60
C PHE A 203 9.09 -2.30 -18.83
N SER A 204 10.00 -1.48 -19.33
CA SER A 204 11.01 -1.97 -20.27
C SER A 204 11.91 -2.97 -19.54
N THR A 205 11.98 -4.18 -20.02
CA THR A 205 12.87 -5.21 -19.49
C THR A 205 14.34 -4.85 -19.68
N ARG A 206 15.15 -5.32 -18.75
CA ARG A 206 16.58 -5.47 -18.95
C ARG A 206 16.78 -6.40 -20.18
N ASN A 207 17.48 -5.93 -21.20
CA ASN A 207 17.69 -6.70 -22.44
C ASN A 207 18.65 -7.90 -22.22
N SER A 208 19.51 -7.83 -21.20
CA SER A 208 20.44 -8.90 -20.81
C SER A 208 20.53 -9.03 -19.30
N PHE A 209 20.59 -10.29 -18.83
CA PHE A 209 20.88 -10.62 -17.43
C PHE A 209 22.37 -10.87 -17.21
N GLU A 210 23.19 -10.67 -18.24
CA GLU A 210 24.64 -10.82 -18.15
C GLU A 210 25.24 -9.83 -17.16
N LEU A 211 26.21 -10.28 -16.44
CA LEU A 211 26.93 -9.55 -15.42
C LEU A 211 28.43 -9.52 -15.80
N TYR A 212 29.01 -8.32 -15.90
CA TYR A 212 30.40 -8.13 -16.32
C TYR A 212 31.37 -8.24 -15.14
N TYR A 213 32.55 -8.82 -15.38
CA TYR A 213 33.67 -8.92 -14.44
C TYR A 213 34.81 -7.95 -14.79
N PRO A 214 35.66 -7.54 -13.84
CA PRO A 214 35.56 -7.62 -12.37
C PRO A 214 34.48 -6.68 -11.85
N ARG A 215 33.78 -7.07 -10.75
CA ARG A 215 32.59 -6.31 -10.39
C ARG A 215 32.41 -6.11 -8.89
N LYS A 216 31.81 -4.99 -8.63
CA LYS A 216 31.24 -4.62 -7.35
C LYS A 216 29.73 -4.89 -7.40
N LEU A 217 29.17 -5.59 -6.41
CA LEU A 217 27.71 -5.82 -6.31
C LEU A 217 26.98 -4.51 -6.17
N LYS A 218 26.05 -4.23 -7.07
CA LYS A 218 25.16 -3.06 -7.01
C LYS A 218 23.87 -3.43 -6.29
N LEU A 219 23.83 -3.20 -4.98
CA LEU A 219 22.70 -3.47 -4.13
C LEU A 219 21.78 -2.25 -4.03
N ILE A 220 20.49 -2.48 -3.96
CA ILE A 220 19.51 -1.40 -3.83
C ILE A 220 18.43 -1.76 -2.82
N ALA A 221 18.01 -0.76 -2.03
CA ALA A 221 16.85 -0.82 -1.16
C ALA A 221 15.99 0.43 -1.34
N ILE A 222 14.67 0.28 -1.40
CA ILE A 222 13.76 1.39 -1.69
C ILE A 222 12.57 1.34 -0.75
N GLY A 223 12.30 2.45 -0.07
CA GLY A 223 11.14 2.59 0.80
C GLY A 223 11.25 3.71 1.80
N ARG A 224 10.17 4.01 2.50
CA ARG A 224 10.18 4.99 3.59
C ARG A 224 11.14 4.56 4.69
N LEU A 225 11.92 5.49 5.24
CA LEU A 225 12.85 5.20 6.34
C LEU A 225 12.10 5.16 7.68
N VAL A 226 11.39 4.05 7.92
CA VAL A 226 10.55 3.78 9.11
C VAL A 226 10.86 2.40 9.70
N PRO A 227 10.55 2.14 11.00
CA PRO A 227 10.99 0.93 11.71
C PRO A 227 10.68 -0.38 10.99
N LYS A 228 9.45 -0.56 10.51
CA LYS A 228 9.02 -1.81 9.85
C LYS A 228 9.79 -2.18 8.59
N LYS A 229 10.57 -1.26 8.01
CA LYS A 229 11.40 -1.53 6.81
C LYS A 229 12.73 -2.22 7.14
N GLY A 230 13.12 -2.30 8.42
CA GLY A 230 14.23 -3.10 8.89
C GLY A 230 15.62 -2.62 8.45
N TYR A 231 15.82 -1.33 8.18
CA TYR A 231 17.10 -0.82 7.69
C TYR A 231 18.30 -1.11 8.58
N PHE A 232 18.12 -1.25 9.89
CA PHE A 232 19.22 -1.61 10.80
C PHE A 232 19.70 -3.05 10.59
N HIS A 233 18.81 -3.99 10.21
CA HIS A 233 19.21 -5.34 9.80
C HIS A 233 19.96 -5.29 8.48
N MET A 234 19.54 -4.44 7.54
CA MET A 234 20.23 -4.24 6.27
C MET A 234 21.66 -3.70 6.48
N LEU A 235 21.85 -2.77 7.41
CA LEU A 235 23.18 -2.26 7.74
C LEU A 235 24.07 -3.31 8.40
N ARG A 236 23.50 -4.26 9.18
CA ARG A 236 24.26 -5.42 9.69
C ARG A 236 24.73 -6.33 8.56
N ILE A 237 23.86 -6.61 7.57
CA ILE A 237 24.24 -7.37 6.37
C ILE A 237 25.37 -6.64 5.63
N ALA A 238 25.25 -5.32 5.45
CA ALA A 238 26.30 -4.52 4.81
C ALA A 238 27.62 -4.52 5.61
N LEU A 239 27.56 -4.52 6.93
CA LEU A 239 28.74 -4.62 7.80
C LEU A 239 29.46 -5.99 7.63
N GLU A 240 28.70 -7.08 7.57
CA GLU A 240 29.32 -8.40 7.38
C GLU A 240 29.90 -8.55 5.95
N LEU A 241 29.25 -8.00 4.91
CA LEU A 241 29.83 -7.92 3.56
C LEU A 241 31.15 -7.14 3.57
N PHE A 242 31.22 -6.03 4.32
CA PHE A 242 32.42 -5.22 4.45
C PHE A 242 33.54 -5.97 5.18
N ARG A 243 33.24 -6.66 6.30
CA ARG A 243 34.18 -7.49 7.05
C ARG A 243 34.76 -8.61 6.22
N ASP A 244 33.93 -9.23 5.40
CA ASP A 244 34.33 -10.31 4.48
C ASP A 244 34.98 -9.78 3.19
N GLN A 245 35.26 -8.48 3.11
CA GLN A 245 35.91 -7.81 1.96
C GLN A 245 35.17 -8.06 0.62
N VAL A 246 33.86 -8.31 0.66
CA VAL A 246 33.04 -8.42 -0.55
C VAL A 246 32.93 -7.05 -1.21
N PRO A 247 33.25 -6.90 -2.50
CA PRO A 247 33.11 -5.61 -3.18
C PRO A 247 31.63 -5.31 -3.45
N PHE A 248 31.07 -4.30 -2.77
CA PHE A 248 29.66 -3.90 -2.95
C PHE A 248 29.47 -2.39 -2.84
N GLU A 249 28.38 -1.90 -3.43
CA GLU A 249 27.75 -0.62 -3.11
C GLU A 249 26.26 -0.87 -2.80
N LEU A 250 25.73 -0.26 -1.74
CA LEU A 250 24.34 -0.30 -1.36
C LEU A 250 23.72 1.09 -1.46
N LYS A 251 22.76 1.26 -2.37
CA LYS A 251 21.99 2.51 -2.50
C LYS A 251 20.64 2.36 -1.80
N ILE A 252 20.37 3.25 -0.86
CA ILE A 252 19.11 3.31 -0.12
C ILE A 252 18.33 4.53 -0.60
N ILE A 253 17.16 4.30 -1.22
CA ILE A 253 16.28 5.35 -1.77
C ILE A 253 15.04 5.47 -0.90
N GLY A 254 14.80 6.67 -0.38
CA GLY A 254 13.65 7.03 0.42
C GLY A 254 13.97 8.08 1.44
N GLY A 255 12.94 8.59 2.10
CA GLY A 255 13.07 9.52 3.21
C GLY A 255 12.19 9.04 4.39
N GLY A 256 12.41 9.58 5.56
CA GLY A 256 11.60 9.24 6.73
C GLY A 256 12.28 9.52 8.07
N ALA A 257 11.55 9.24 9.16
CA ALA A 257 11.96 9.58 10.52
C ALA A 257 13.29 8.94 10.96
N LEU A 258 13.71 7.84 10.33
CA LEU A 258 14.94 7.14 10.68
C LEU A 258 16.17 7.63 9.94
N GLU A 259 16.08 8.60 9.02
CA GLU A 259 17.17 9.03 8.14
C GLU A 259 18.44 9.39 8.90
N LYS A 260 18.34 10.29 9.91
CA LYS A 260 19.49 10.69 10.74
C LYS A 260 20.11 9.52 11.51
N ARG A 261 19.27 8.59 12.01
CA ARG A 261 19.73 7.42 12.75
C ARG A 261 20.46 6.43 11.85
N ILE A 262 19.93 6.20 10.64
CA ILE A 262 20.57 5.33 9.64
C ILE A 262 21.91 5.94 9.21
N GLN A 263 21.98 7.25 8.97
CA GLN A 263 23.23 7.94 8.65
C GLN A 263 24.27 7.79 9.78
N ALA A 264 23.86 7.97 11.03
CA ALA A 264 24.76 7.79 12.18
C ALA A 264 25.29 6.35 12.29
N GLU A 265 24.45 5.36 11.98
CA GLU A 265 24.84 3.96 12.01
C GLU A 265 25.79 3.59 10.86
N ILE A 266 25.61 4.16 9.66
CA ILE A 266 26.55 4.03 8.54
C ILE A 266 27.93 4.53 8.96
N LEU A 267 28.02 5.70 9.59
CA LEU A 267 29.27 6.26 10.10
C LEU A 267 29.88 5.38 11.20
N ARG A 268 29.08 4.92 12.16
CA ARG A 268 29.52 4.04 13.26
C ARG A 268 30.12 2.74 12.75
N PHE A 269 29.60 2.18 11.66
CA PHE A 269 30.08 0.94 11.05
C PHE A 269 31.23 1.16 10.05
N GLY A 270 31.62 2.40 9.75
CA GLY A 270 32.66 2.71 8.76
C GLY A 270 32.25 2.41 7.32
N LEU A 271 30.93 2.48 7.01
CA LEU A 271 30.37 2.06 5.73
C LEU A 271 30.11 3.21 4.73
N GLN A 272 30.64 4.41 4.99
CA GLN A 272 30.33 5.60 4.18
C GLN A 272 30.76 5.51 2.71
N GLU A 273 31.76 4.67 2.41
CA GLU A 273 32.22 4.41 1.03
C GLU A 273 31.44 3.28 0.33
N ASN A 274 30.57 2.58 1.07
CA ASN A 274 29.81 1.43 0.57
C ASN A 274 28.29 1.65 0.57
N VAL A 275 27.76 2.46 1.50
CA VAL A 275 26.32 2.64 1.71
C VAL A 275 25.92 4.11 1.53
N PHE A 276 25.01 4.35 0.60
CA PHE A 276 24.62 5.70 0.17
C PHE A 276 23.13 5.94 0.41
N LEU A 277 22.77 6.94 1.24
CA LEU A 277 21.40 7.43 1.37
C LEU A 277 21.14 8.46 0.27
N LEU A 278 20.28 8.14 -0.69
CA LEU A 278 20.01 9.00 -1.85
C LEU A 278 18.79 9.91 -1.68
N GLY A 279 18.12 9.85 -0.51
CA GLY A 279 16.87 10.57 -0.28
C GLY A 279 15.70 10.05 -1.12
N ALA A 280 14.58 10.75 -1.07
CA ALA A 280 13.42 10.42 -1.89
C ALA A 280 13.68 10.77 -3.37
N LYS A 281 13.27 9.88 -4.28
CA LYS A 281 13.42 10.01 -5.72
C LYS A 281 12.08 9.92 -6.42
N LYS A 282 11.98 10.53 -7.62
CA LYS A 282 10.84 10.37 -8.51
C LYS A 282 10.77 8.92 -9.04
N GLU A 283 9.58 8.49 -9.41
CA GLU A 283 9.31 7.13 -9.90
C GLU A 283 10.21 6.73 -11.10
N GLU A 284 10.42 7.66 -12.03
CA GLU A 284 11.29 7.44 -13.20
C GLU A 284 12.76 7.23 -12.81
N GLU A 285 13.25 7.96 -11.79
CA GLU A 285 14.61 7.78 -11.27
C GLU A 285 14.74 6.43 -10.54
N VAL A 286 13.75 6.08 -9.71
CA VAL A 286 13.67 4.77 -9.02
C VAL A 286 13.78 3.64 -10.04
N ARG A 287 13.03 3.73 -11.14
CA ARG A 287 13.08 2.76 -12.24
C ARG A 287 14.47 2.63 -12.84
N LYS A 288 15.16 3.76 -13.11
CA LYS A 288 16.54 3.74 -13.63
C LYS A 288 17.49 3.07 -12.64
N PHE A 289 17.37 3.36 -11.34
CA PHE A 289 18.20 2.71 -10.32
C PHE A 289 17.96 1.19 -10.25
N LEU A 290 16.70 0.74 -10.32
CA LEU A 290 16.37 -0.68 -10.35
C LEU A 290 16.96 -1.41 -11.58
N LEU A 291 16.92 -0.78 -12.74
CA LEU A 291 17.52 -1.34 -13.97
C LEU A 291 19.05 -1.48 -13.90
N LEU A 292 19.72 -0.66 -13.09
CA LEU A 292 21.16 -0.70 -12.90
C LEU A 292 21.62 -1.59 -11.74
N ALA A 293 20.70 -1.97 -10.84
CA ALA A 293 21.01 -2.78 -9.67
C ALA A 293 21.14 -4.28 -10.03
N ASP A 294 22.01 -4.98 -9.34
CA ASP A 294 22.17 -6.44 -9.44
C ASP A 294 21.16 -7.15 -8.54
N ALA A 295 21.03 -6.68 -7.29
CA ALA A 295 20.09 -7.25 -6.32
C ALA A 295 19.30 -6.15 -5.59
N PHE A 296 18.05 -6.47 -5.27
CA PHE A 296 17.16 -5.69 -4.44
C PHE A 296 17.04 -6.34 -3.07
N LEU A 297 17.30 -5.58 -2.01
CA LEU A 297 17.23 -6.05 -0.62
C LEU A 297 16.02 -5.44 0.10
N PHE A 298 15.28 -6.29 0.80
CA PHE A 298 14.18 -5.88 1.67
C PHE A 298 14.24 -6.64 3.01
N THR A 299 14.62 -5.96 4.06
CA THR A 299 14.81 -6.52 5.41
C THR A 299 13.64 -6.23 6.37
N GLY A 300 12.43 -6.06 5.83
CA GLY A 300 11.25 -5.67 6.61
C GLY A 300 10.97 -6.57 7.81
N ILE A 301 10.48 -5.96 8.88
CA ILE A 301 10.15 -6.60 10.15
C ILE A 301 8.71 -6.29 10.58
N ILE A 302 8.24 -6.97 11.59
CA ILE A 302 7.08 -6.55 12.39
C ILE A 302 7.62 -5.63 13.46
N ASP A 303 7.21 -4.36 13.46
CA ASP A 303 7.71 -3.39 14.42
C ASP A 303 7.08 -3.54 15.81
N ALA A 304 7.57 -2.78 16.80
CA ALA A 304 7.11 -2.85 18.17
C ALA A 304 5.60 -2.53 18.34
N GLN A 305 5.00 -1.84 17.38
CA GLN A 305 3.57 -1.54 17.36
C GLN A 305 2.75 -2.59 16.62
N GLY A 306 3.39 -3.66 16.10
CA GLY A 306 2.76 -4.70 15.29
C GLY A 306 2.54 -4.29 13.84
N ASP A 307 2.97 -3.07 13.44
CA ASP A 307 2.87 -2.65 12.05
C ASP A 307 3.87 -3.41 11.17
N ARG A 308 3.41 -3.77 9.99
CA ARG A 308 4.17 -4.52 8.99
C ARG A 308 3.68 -4.19 7.59
N ASP A 309 4.49 -4.52 6.62
CA ASP A 309 4.05 -4.43 5.23
C ASP A 309 3.20 -5.67 4.85
N GLY A 310 2.20 -5.46 4.01
CA GLY A 310 1.72 -6.51 3.13
C GLY A 310 2.79 -6.80 2.06
N ILE A 311 2.42 -6.87 0.79
CA ILE A 311 3.43 -6.95 -0.28
C ILE A 311 3.97 -5.54 -0.54
N PRO A 312 5.26 -5.25 -0.26
CA PRO A 312 5.85 -3.97 -0.64
C PRO A 312 5.84 -3.79 -2.16
N ASN A 313 5.25 -2.71 -2.65
CA ASN A 313 5.06 -2.50 -4.10
C ASN A 313 6.36 -2.51 -4.90
N VAL A 314 7.47 -2.11 -4.28
CA VAL A 314 8.79 -2.09 -4.91
C VAL A 314 9.36 -3.49 -5.17
N ILE A 315 8.90 -4.53 -4.47
CA ILE A 315 9.36 -5.92 -4.74
C ILE A 315 8.97 -6.36 -6.15
N PRO A 316 7.69 -6.32 -6.56
CA PRO A 316 7.32 -6.61 -7.94
C PRO A 316 8.01 -5.68 -8.96
N GLU A 317 8.27 -4.41 -8.62
CA GLU A 317 9.03 -3.48 -9.48
C GLU A 317 10.48 -3.97 -9.69
N ALA A 318 11.15 -4.39 -8.63
CA ALA A 318 12.50 -4.95 -8.69
C ALA A 318 12.55 -6.28 -9.46
N MET A 319 11.54 -7.14 -9.27
CA MET A 319 11.38 -8.39 -10.01
C MET A 319 11.26 -8.14 -11.52
N ASP A 320 10.40 -7.19 -11.92
CA ASP A 320 10.22 -6.85 -13.34
C ASP A 320 11.47 -6.21 -13.94
N ALA A 321 12.18 -5.37 -13.17
CA ALA A 321 13.45 -4.79 -13.57
C ALA A 321 14.61 -5.82 -13.68
N GLY A 322 14.38 -7.09 -13.29
CA GLY A 322 15.35 -8.16 -13.37
C GLY A 322 16.43 -8.12 -12.28
N CYS A 323 16.18 -7.49 -11.14
CA CYS A 323 17.02 -7.64 -9.96
C CYS A 323 16.91 -9.04 -9.36
N LEU A 324 17.99 -9.55 -8.75
CA LEU A 324 17.86 -10.64 -7.79
C LEU A 324 17.14 -10.11 -6.55
N VAL A 325 15.94 -10.60 -6.28
CA VAL A 325 15.17 -10.16 -5.11
C VAL A 325 15.50 -11.01 -3.91
N ILE A 326 16.01 -10.40 -2.85
CA ILE A 326 16.25 -11.02 -1.55
C ILE A 326 15.42 -10.25 -0.52
N SER A 327 14.45 -10.93 0.08
CA SER A 327 13.46 -10.30 0.96
C SER A 327 13.36 -11.02 2.29
N SER A 328 13.05 -10.29 3.34
CA SER A 328 12.73 -10.92 4.62
C SER A 328 11.51 -11.85 4.47
N LYS A 329 11.52 -12.95 5.23
CA LYS A 329 10.38 -13.88 5.36
C LYS A 329 9.20 -13.27 6.14
N ASN A 330 9.40 -12.11 6.77
CA ASN A 330 8.42 -11.46 7.63
C ASN A 330 7.32 -10.77 6.82
N ALA A 331 6.11 -10.74 7.37
CA ALA A 331 4.93 -10.10 6.80
C ALA A 331 4.53 -10.69 5.43
N GLY A 332 3.93 -9.87 4.57
CA GLY A 332 3.50 -10.29 3.23
C GLY A 332 4.58 -10.17 2.15
N ALA A 333 5.81 -9.81 2.50
CA ALA A 333 6.88 -9.56 1.52
C ALA A 333 7.21 -10.82 0.71
N SER A 334 7.31 -11.98 1.38
CA SER A 334 7.57 -13.28 0.75
C SER A 334 6.42 -13.79 -0.14
N GLU A 335 5.25 -13.18 -0.06
CA GLU A 335 4.12 -13.54 -0.95
C GLU A 335 4.28 -12.98 -2.38
N ALA A 336 5.23 -12.06 -2.58
CA ALA A 336 5.45 -11.43 -3.88
C ALA A 336 6.08 -12.39 -4.90
N PHE A 337 6.76 -13.43 -4.45
CA PHE A 337 7.51 -14.37 -5.28
C PHE A 337 7.45 -15.80 -4.71
N THR A 338 8.00 -16.76 -5.43
CA THR A 338 8.20 -18.13 -4.95
C THR A 338 9.65 -18.29 -4.54
N ASP A 339 9.88 -18.67 -3.26
CA ASP A 339 11.22 -18.82 -2.70
C ASP A 339 12.10 -19.77 -3.54
N ARG A 340 13.35 -19.39 -3.73
CA ARG A 340 14.39 -20.08 -4.55
C ARG A 340 14.01 -20.29 -6.03
N VAL A 341 12.81 -19.87 -6.47
CA VAL A 341 12.35 -19.99 -7.86
C VAL A 341 12.33 -18.63 -8.56
N SER A 342 11.89 -17.58 -7.86
CA SER A 342 11.78 -16.22 -8.40
C SER A 342 12.23 -15.15 -7.40
N GLY A 343 12.95 -15.51 -6.36
CA GLY A 343 13.53 -14.67 -5.32
C GLY A 343 13.93 -15.51 -4.13
N PHE A 344 14.48 -14.88 -3.10
CA PHE A 344 14.91 -15.53 -1.87
C PHE A 344 14.22 -14.91 -0.67
N SER A 345 13.67 -15.79 0.19
CA SER A 345 13.02 -15.43 1.46
C SER A 345 13.92 -15.81 2.62
N MET A 346 14.43 -14.81 3.37
CA MET A 346 15.48 -14.99 4.36
C MET A 346 15.12 -14.34 5.70
N ASP A 347 15.75 -14.78 6.79
CA ASP A 347 15.61 -14.14 8.08
C ASP A 347 16.50 -12.89 8.15
N PRO A 348 15.96 -11.69 8.46
CA PRO A 348 16.79 -10.51 8.60
C PRO A 348 17.68 -10.54 9.87
N GLU A 349 17.42 -11.46 10.83
CA GLU A 349 18.24 -11.65 12.02
C GLU A 349 19.47 -12.54 11.77
N THR A 350 19.58 -13.20 10.61
CA THR A 350 20.71 -14.05 10.23
C THR A 350 21.54 -13.41 9.10
N PRO A 351 22.29 -12.33 9.34
CA PRO A 351 22.97 -11.57 8.29
C PRO A 351 23.94 -12.41 7.48
N MET A 352 24.59 -13.43 8.08
CA MET A 352 25.55 -14.28 7.37
C MET A 352 24.93 -15.08 6.23
N GLU A 353 23.68 -15.56 6.38
CA GLU A 353 22.99 -16.25 5.28
C GLU A 353 22.80 -15.33 4.05
N TRP A 354 22.52 -14.03 4.28
CA TRP A 354 22.44 -13.03 3.21
C TRP A 354 23.79 -12.80 2.54
N VAL A 355 24.85 -12.76 3.34
CA VAL A 355 26.23 -12.58 2.87
C VAL A 355 26.64 -13.76 1.99
N ASP A 356 26.42 -14.99 2.44
CA ASP A 356 26.75 -16.20 1.69
C ASP A 356 26.03 -16.26 0.35
N LEU A 357 24.73 -15.94 0.32
CA LEU A 357 23.96 -15.84 -0.91
C LEU A 357 24.50 -14.78 -1.86
N LEU A 358 24.86 -13.59 -1.35
CA LEU A 358 25.40 -12.49 -2.15
C LEU A 358 26.81 -12.79 -2.65
N LYS A 359 27.63 -13.53 -1.88
CA LYS A 359 28.94 -14.04 -2.32
C LYS A 359 28.80 -15.04 -3.46
N ASP A 360 27.88 -16.01 -3.32
CA ASP A 360 27.60 -16.97 -4.40
C ASP A 360 27.08 -16.22 -5.65
N PHE A 361 26.19 -15.24 -5.48
CA PHE A 361 25.72 -14.44 -6.61
C PHE A 361 26.83 -13.60 -7.27
N LEU A 362 27.82 -13.13 -6.51
CA LEU A 362 28.99 -12.44 -7.05
C LEU A 362 29.88 -13.38 -7.87
N VAL A 363 30.14 -14.58 -7.35
CA VAL A 363 31.06 -15.56 -7.96
C VAL A 363 30.40 -16.32 -9.10
N ASN A 364 29.14 -16.75 -8.93
CA ASN A 364 28.41 -17.62 -9.84
C ASN A 364 27.12 -17.00 -10.37
N PRO A 365 27.14 -15.82 -11.00
CA PRO A 365 25.93 -15.08 -11.39
C PRO A 365 25.02 -15.84 -12.36
N GLY A 366 25.57 -16.73 -13.17
CA GLY A 366 24.83 -17.57 -14.11
C GLY A 366 23.79 -18.48 -13.43
N ASN A 367 24.09 -18.96 -12.22
CA ASN A 367 23.17 -19.80 -11.45
C ASN A 367 21.86 -19.07 -11.09
N PHE A 368 21.89 -17.74 -11.05
CA PHE A 368 20.75 -16.90 -10.66
C PHE A 368 19.96 -16.32 -11.85
N GLU A 369 20.44 -16.52 -13.07
CA GLU A 369 19.80 -15.97 -14.26
C GLU A 369 18.37 -16.50 -14.43
N LYS A 370 18.17 -17.81 -14.25
CA LYS A 370 16.85 -18.44 -14.32
C LYS A 370 15.89 -17.88 -13.27
N ILE A 371 16.39 -17.65 -12.03
CA ILE A 371 15.60 -17.09 -10.92
C ILE A 371 15.15 -15.66 -11.26
N ARG A 372 16.04 -14.82 -11.77
CA ARG A 372 15.77 -13.45 -12.18
C ARG A 372 14.77 -13.38 -13.35
N LYS A 373 14.93 -14.27 -14.37
CA LYS A 373 13.96 -14.41 -15.46
C LYS A 373 12.58 -14.85 -14.97
N ASN A 374 12.53 -15.81 -14.05
CA ASN A 374 11.30 -16.26 -13.42
C ASN A 374 10.64 -15.14 -12.61
N ALA A 375 11.43 -14.32 -11.89
CA ALA A 375 10.95 -13.17 -11.16
C ALA A 375 10.20 -12.18 -12.06
N SER A 376 10.80 -11.79 -13.17
CA SER A 376 10.16 -10.87 -14.13
C SER A 376 8.87 -11.46 -14.72
N LYS A 377 8.88 -12.74 -15.11
CA LYS A 377 7.66 -13.43 -15.59
C LYS A 377 6.57 -13.47 -14.52
N HIS A 378 6.95 -13.78 -13.27
CA HIS A 378 6.04 -13.83 -12.13
C HIS A 378 5.41 -12.45 -11.86
N ALA A 379 6.22 -11.38 -11.85
CA ALA A 379 5.75 -10.02 -11.65
C ALA A 379 4.71 -9.63 -12.71
N ARG A 380 5.00 -9.84 -13.98
CA ARG A 380 4.10 -9.54 -15.10
C ARG A 380 2.80 -10.34 -15.04
N LYS A 381 2.87 -11.62 -14.67
CA LYS A 381 1.69 -12.47 -14.56
C LYS A 381 0.77 -12.07 -13.41
N ASN A 382 1.33 -11.74 -12.23
CA ASN A 382 0.58 -11.61 -10.99
C ASN A 382 0.32 -10.17 -10.54
N PHE A 383 1.05 -9.19 -11.12
CA PHE A 383 0.96 -7.78 -10.74
C PHE A 383 0.65 -6.87 -11.94
N ASP A 384 0.07 -7.41 -13.00
CA ASP A 384 -0.37 -6.61 -14.15
C ASP A 384 -1.50 -5.66 -13.75
N ILE A 385 -1.32 -4.36 -14.04
CA ILE A 385 -2.25 -3.29 -13.62
C ILE A 385 -3.62 -3.45 -14.28
N LYS A 386 -3.69 -3.89 -15.54
CA LYS A 386 -4.95 -4.05 -16.27
C LYS A 386 -5.77 -5.20 -15.67
N ARG A 387 -5.11 -6.28 -15.30
CA ARG A 387 -5.77 -7.43 -14.63
C ARG A 387 -6.30 -7.05 -13.25
N THR A 388 -5.51 -6.30 -12.47
CA THR A 388 -5.94 -5.88 -11.13
C THR A 388 -7.07 -4.87 -11.21
N ALA A 389 -7.02 -3.91 -12.14
CA ALA A 389 -8.12 -2.97 -12.39
C ALA A 389 -9.41 -3.69 -12.81
N SER A 390 -9.33 -4.62 -13.79
CA SER A 390 -10.47 -5.41 -14.22
C SER A 390 -11.09 -6.24 -13.09
N SER A 391 -10.26 -6.76 -12.17
CA SER A 391 -10.73 -7.52 -11.02
C SER A 391 -11.46 -6.64 -10.00
N LEU A 392 -10.98 -5.41 -9.79
CA LEU A 392 -11.64 -4.43 -8.93
C LEU A 392 -12.96 -3.95 -9.54
N ILE A 393 -12.98 -3.65 -10.84
CA ILE A 393 -14.19 -3.28 -11.59
C ILE A 393 -15.28 -4.35 -11.44
N ARG A 394 -14.95 -5.63 -11.68
CA ARG A 394 -15.91 -6.74 -11.52
C ARG A 394 -16.45 -6.83 -10.09
N SER A 395 -15.60 -6.59 -9.08
CA SER A 395 -16.04 -6.62 -7.68
C SER A 395 -16.99 -5.45 -7.36
N ILE A 396 -16.76 -4.28 -7.93
CA ILE A 396 -17.62 -3.10 -7.82
C ILE A 396 -18.97 -3.36 -8.49
N GLN A 397 -18.95 -3.82 -9.74
CA GLN A 397 -20.17 -4.13 -10.50
C GLN A 397 -21.05 -5.14 -9.77
N LYS A 398 -20.46 -6.25 -9.31
CA LYS A 398 -21.21 -7.25 -8.52
C LYS A 398 -21.78 -6.67 -7.22
N ALA A 399 -21.08 -5.74 -6.57
CA ALA A 399 -21.58 -5.10 -5.35
C ALA A 399 -22.77 -4.17 -5.62
N ILE A 400 -22.83 -3.54 -6.78
CA ILE A 400 -23.94 -2.69 -7.22
C ILE A 400 -25.15 -3.56 -7.61
N GLU A 401 -24.93 -4.60 -8.41
CA GLU A 401 -25.99 -5.54 -8.84
C GLU A 401 -26.71 -6.19 -7.64
N ASN A 402 -25.97 -6.58 -6.61
CA ASN A 402 -26.56 -7.21 -5.40
C ASN A 402 -27.46 -6.27 -4.57
N VAL A 403 -27.50 -4.99 -4.85
CA VAL A 403 -28.38 -4.02 -4.16
C VAL A 403 -29.60 -3.69 -5.01
N THR A 404 -29.51 -3.90 -6.33
CA THR A 404 -30.61 -3.65 -7.28
C THR A 404 -31.48 -4.89 -7.52
N SER A 405 -30.98 -6.07 -7.14
CA SER A 405 -31.74 -7.34 -7.07
C SER A 405 -32.40 -7.52 -5.68
#